data_df74e0069e00d894e7442ad2ac38d7a2
#
_entry.id   df74e0069e00d894e7442ad2ac38d7a2
#
_cell.length_a   1.000
_cell.length_b   1.000
_cell.length_c   1.000
_cell.angle_alpha   90.00
_cell.angle_beta   90.00
_cell.angle_gamma   90.00
#
_symmetry.space_group_name_H-M   'P 1'
#
loop_
_entity.id
_entity.type
_entity.pdbx_description
1 polymer ?
#
loop_
_entity_poly.entity_id
_entity_poly.type
_entity_poly.pdbx_seq_one_letter_code
_entity_poly.pdbx_strand_id
1 'polypeptide(L)'
;MVLQMENQIVVNDYRQMDKILKEERTYLLNMVKKIKKAKCNVLFIQKSILRDAVNELSLHFLAKLNILCIKDIERDEVEFICKSTGCKPIADIDSFTEDKLGTADLVEESSKDGARYVKVTGTKNAGKTVSIVCRGANSLILDEAERSLHDALCVIRCLVKKKALIAGGGAPEIEVASQLAKQSRSLTGTEAICWKAFADALEVIPTTLAENAGLNSIKVVTELRHRHANGDKNAGVSIKSGGVKVDIADENVLQPLLVSTSAIELAAETVKMILRIGKFSSYSPGAS
;
A
#
# COMPACT_ATOMS: atom_id res chain seq x y z
N MET A 1 -4.06 -8.18 21.15
CA MET A 1 -4.12 -8.69 22.54
C MET A 1 -4.79 -10.02 22.51
N VAL A 2 -4.25 -11.05 23.18
CA VAL A 2 -4.84 -12.38 23.24
C VAL A 2 -5.55 -12.52 24.59
N LEU A 3 -6.85 -12.77 24.54
CA LEU A 3 -7.68 -13.03 25.71
C LEU A 3 -7.91 -14.55 25.90
N GLN A 4 -6.86 -15.32 25.68
CA GLN A 4 -6.88 -16.78 25.80
C GLN A 4 -5.61 -17.24 26.51
N MET A 5 -5.73 -18.28 27.33
CA MET A 5 -4.57 -18.92 27.94
C MET A 5 -3.88 -19.83 26.92
N GLU A 6 -2.58 -19.66 26.72
CA GLU A 6 -1.79 -20.43 25.75
C GLU A 6 -1.16 -21.70 26.35
N ASN A 7 -1.19 -21.84 27.68
CA ASN A 7 -0.54 -22.93 28.36
C ASN A 7 -1.41 -24.21 28.33
N GLN A 8 -0.81 -25.31 27.93
CA GLN A 8 -1.42 -26.64 28.05
C GLN A 8 -1.00 -27.27 29.38
N ILE A 9 -1.97 -27.60 30.20
CA ILE A 9 -1.75 -28.25 31.48
C ILE A 9 -2.30 -29.68 31.37
N VAL A 10 -1.43 -30.67 31.55
CA VAL A 10 -1.82 -32.07 31.57
C VAL A 10 -2.25 -32.44 32.99
N VAL A 11 -3.48 -32.93 33.13
CA VAL A 11 -4.08 -33.24 34.42
C VAL A 11 -4.53 -34.72 34.43
N ASN A 12 -4.18 -35.43 35.45
CA ASN A 12 -4.54 -36.84 35.62
C ASN A 12 -5.70 -37.08 36.61
N ASP A 13 -6.16 -36.01 37.28
CA ASP A 13 -7.22 -36.09 38.29
C ASP A 13 -8.35 -35.08 37.99
N TYR A 14 -9.61 -35.51 38.06
CA TYR A 14 -10.79 -34.68 37.82
C TYR A 14 -10.90 -33.49 38.79
N ARG A 15 -10.45 -33.66 40.05
CA ARG A 15 -10.47 -32.55 41.04
C ARG A 15 -9.51 -31.43 40.69
N GLN A 16 -8.37 -31.78 40.12
CA GLN A 16 -7.41 -30.80 39.61
C GLN A 16 -7.95 -30.10 38.37
N MET A 17 -8.68 -30.82 37.50
CA MET A 17 -9.32 -30.25 36.34
C MET A 17 -10.37 -29.18 36.72
N ASP A 18 -11.24 -29.48 37.70
CA ASP A 18 -12.24 -28.52 38.18
C ASP A 18 -11.62 -27.27 38.80
N LYS A 19 -10.47 -27.43 39.48
CA LYS A 19 -9.72 -26.29 40.04
C LYS A 19 -9.16 -25.40 38.91
N ILE A 20 -8.53 -26.00 37.93
CA ILE A 20 -7.95 -25.26 36.79
C ILE A 20 -9.03 -24.52 35.99
N LEU A 21 -10.17 -25.17 35.72
CA LEU A 21 -11.30 -24.51 35.05
C LEU A 21 -11.84 -23.31 35.84
N LYS A 22 -11.86 -23.38 37.16
CA LYS A 22 -12.25 -22.25 38.01
C LYS A 22 -11.21 -21.12 37.98
N GLU A 23 -9.93 -21.49 37.99
CA GLU A 23 -8.82 -20.54 37.89
C GLU A 23 -8.82 -19.83 36.52
N GLU A 24 -9.03 -20.55 35.42
CA GLU A 24 -9.17 -19.99 34.08
C GLU A 24 -10.32 -18.96 34.02
N ARG A 25 -11.50 -19.35 34.50
CA ARG A 25 -12.67 -18.42 34.56
C ARG A 25 -12.36 -17.18 35.37
N THR A 26 -11.70 -17.33 36.51
CA THR A 26 -11.34 -16.21 37.39
C THR A 26 -10.31 -15.31 36.72
N TYR A 27 -9.34 -15.89 36.04
CA TYR A 27 -8.33 -15.15 35.30
C TYR A 27 -8.94 -14.33 34.17
N LEU A 28 -9.77 -14.93 33.32
CA LEU A 28 -10.48 -14.24 32.24
C LEU A 28 -11.40 -13.13 32.76
N LEU A 29 -12.13 -13.41 33.84
CA LEU A 29 -12.98 -12.40 34.48
C LEU A 29 -12.18 -11.22 35.02
N ASN A 30 -11.00 -11.46 35.59
CA ASN A 30 -10.11 -10.40 36.06
C ASN A 30 -9.55 -9.56 34.94
N MET A 31 -9.19 -10.17 33.80
CA MET A 31 -8.80 -9.45 32.59
C MET A 31 -9.92 -8.52 32.08
N VAL A 32 -11.14 -9.04 31.97
CA VAL A 32 -12.28 -8.25 31.51
C VAL A 32 -12.65 -7.13 32.50
N LYS A 33 -12.50 -7.39 33.83
CA LYS A 33 -12.69 -6.34 34.86
C LYS A 33 -11.65 -5.21 34.74
N LYS A 34 -10.39 -5.52 34.40
CA LYS A 34 -9.35 -4.50 34.15
C LYS A 34 -9.75 -3.60 32.97
N ILE A 35 -10.23 -4.21 31.88
CA ILE A 35 -10.73 -3.47 30.71
C ILE A 35 -11.91 -2.54 31.10
N LYS A 36 -12.86 -3.06 31.87
CA LYS A 36 -14.01 -2.25 32.35
C LYS A 36 -13.60 -1.12 33.28
N LYS A 37 -12.61 -1.37 34.15
CA LYS A 37 -12.07 -0.34 35.08
C LYS A 37 -11.46 0.84 34.31
N ALA A 38 -10.88 0.61 33.13
CA ALA A 38 -10.40 1.68 32.25
C ALA A 38 -11.53 2.40 31.49
N LYS A 39 -12.82 2.11 31.77
CA LYS A 39 -14.02 2.70 31.12
C LYS A 39 -14.15 2.41 29.63
N CYS A 40 -13.59 1.29 29.14
CA CYS A 40 -13.73 0.87 27.78
C CYS A 40 -15.14 0.34 27.49
N ASN A 41 -15.79 0.85 26.44
CA ASN A 41 -17.11 0.40 25.98
C ASN A 41 -17.04 -0.40 24.69
N VAL A 42 -16.01 -0.15 23.87
CA VAL A 42 -15.78 -0.83 22.59
C VAL A 42 -14.34 -1.34 22.57
N LEU A 43 -14.18 -2.63 22.28
CA LEU A 43 -12.89 -3.30 22.23
C LEU A 43 -12.63 -3.82 20.82
N PHE A 44 -11.57 -3.32 20.20
CA PHE A 44 -11.08 -3.80 18.93
C PHE A 44 -9.96 -4.82 19.15
N ILE A 45 -10.08 -6.00 18.54
CA ILE A 45 -9.13 -7.10 18.70
C ILE A 45 -8.52 -7.45 17.36
N GLN A 46 -7.20 -7.35 17.29
CA GLN A 46 -6.44 -7.72 16.11
C GLN A 46 -6.49 -9.23 15.87
N LYS A 47 -6.63 -9.63 14.62
CA LYS A 47 -6.54 -11.03 14.19
C LYS A 47 -5.17 -11.60 14.55
N SER A 48 -5.19 -12.76 15.21
CA SER A 48 -3.97 -13.53 15.45
C SER A 48 -3.69 -14.49 14.30
N ILE A 49 -2.42 -14.67 13.97
CA ILE A 49 -2.00 -15.56 12.87
C ILE A 49 -2.16 -17.05 13.26
N LEU A 50 -1.99 -17.36 14.55
CA LEU A 50 -1.88 -18.74 15.00
C LEU A 50 -3.15 -19.29 15.63
N ARG A 51 -3.97 -18.47 16.29
CA ARG A 51 -5.16 -18.89 17.05
C ARG A 51 -6.18 -17.76 17.17
N ASP A 52 -7.40 -18.11 17.53
CA ASP A 52 -8.40 -17.12 17.90
C ASP A 52 -7.95 -16.32 19.13
N ALA A 53 -7.98 -15.00 19.01
CA ALA A 53 -7.55 -14.10 20.08
C ALA A 53 -8.55 -14.04 21.26
N VAL A 54 -9.77 -14.54 21.06
CA VAL A 54 -10.86 -14.51 22.05
C VAL A 54 -11.65 -15.80 21.97
N ASN A 55 -11.87 -16.44 23.11
CA ASN A 55 -12.75 -17.61 23.19
C ASN A 55 -14.19 -17.19 23.55
N GLU A 56 -15.16 -18.11 23.41
CA GLU A 56 -16.58 -17.85 23.68
C GLU A 56 -16.84 -17.39 25.13
N LEU A 57 -16.08 -17.92 26.09
CA LEU A 57 -16.19 -17.54 27.49
C LEU A 57 -15.79 -16.07 27.73
N SER A 58 -14.75 -15.61 27.06
CA SER A 58 -14.33 -14.21 27.11
C SER A 58 -15.37 -13.29 26.47
N LEU A 59 -15.96 -13.68 25.34
CA LEU A 59 -17.05 -12.93 24.70
C LEU A 59 -18.28 -12.84 25.62
N HIS A 60 -18.62 -13.93 26.30
CA HIS A 60 -19.73 -13.93 27.27
C HIS A 60 -19.48 -12.92 28.41
N PHE A 61 -18.28 -12.89 28.97
CA PHE A 61 -17.94 -11.91 30.03
C PHE A 61 -17.93 -10.47 29.52
N LEU A 62 -17.43 -10.21 28.31
CA LEU A 62 -17.47 -8.88 27.69
C LEU A 62 -18.92 -8.42 27.47
N ALA A 63 -19.79 -9.30 26.93
CA ALA A 63 -21.21 -9.01 26.74
C ALA A 63 -21.93 -8.71 28.06
N LYS A 64 -21.63 -9.49 29.12
CA LYS A 64 -22.23 -9.27 30.44
C LYS A 64 -21.85 -7.91 31.07
N LEU A 65 -20.70 -7.36 30.69
CA LEU A 65 -20.26 -6.03 31.12
C LEU A 65 -20.61 -4.92 30.13
N ASN A 66 -21.45 -5.22 29.13
CA ASN A 66 -21.85 -4.29 28.06
C ASN A 66 -20.64 -3.67 27.34
N ILE A 67 -19.69 -4.51 26.95
CA ILE A 67 -18.54 -4.12 26.12
C ILE A 67 -18.73 -4.73 24.74
N LEU A 68 -18.86 -3.88 23.71
CA LEU A 68 -18.90 -4.32 22.31
C LEU A 68 -17.51 -4.82 21.91
N CYS A 69 -17.43 -6.06 21.42
CA CYS A 69 -16.19 -6.67 20.99
C CYS A 69 -16.21 -6.86 19.47
N ILE A 70 -15.25 -6.26 18.79
CA ILE A 70 -15.03 -6.39 17.35
C ILE A 70 -13.71 -7.16 17.18
N LYS A 71 -13.81 -8.37 16.63
CA LYS A 71 -12.67 -9.29 16.47
C LYS A 71 -12.18 -9.36 15.02
N ASP A 72 -11.04 -10.00 14.84
CA ASP A 72 -10.47 -10.35 13.54
C ASP A 72 -10.09 -9.15 12.66
N ILE A 73 -9.70 -8.04 13.28
CA ILE A 73 -9.23 -6.85 12.58
C ILE A 73 -7.82 -7.10 12.02
N GLU A 74 -7.60 -6.81 10.76
CA GLU A 74 -6.30 -6.96 10.13
C GLU A 74 -5.29 -5.91 10.63
N ARG A 75 -4.02 -6.21 10.48
CA ARG A 75 -2.94 -5.36 11.04
C ARG A 75 -2.96 -3.95 10.45
N ASP A 76 -3.22 -3.83 9.17
CA ASP A 76 -3.23 -2.55 8.46
C ASP A 76 -4.43 -1.68 8.88
N GLU A 77 -5.57 -2.31 9.17
CA GLU A 77 -6.76 -1.62 9.67
C GLU A 77 -6.58 -1.08 11.10
N VAL A 78 -5.75 -1.74 11.93
CA VAL A 78 -5.47 -1.26 13.30
C VAL A 78 -4.86 0.14 13.28
N GLU A 79 -3.92 0.41 12.38
CA GLU A 79 -3.31 1.73 12.26
C GLU A 79 -4.33 2.78 11.82
N PHE A 80 -5.20 2.44 10.88
CA PHE A 80 -6.30 3.30 10.45
C PHE A 80 -7.27 3.63 11.59
N ILE A 81 -7.69 2.62 12.37
CA ILE A 81 -8.58 2.79 13.52
C ILE A 81 -7.91 3.68 14.57
N CYS A 82 -6.63 3.46 14.87
CA CYS A 82 -5.89 4.28 15.82
C CYS A 82 -5.80 5.74 15.37
N LYS A 83 -5.55 6.00 14.10
CA LYS A 83 -5.51 7.36 13.55
C LYS A 83 -6.87 8.04 13.56
N SER A 84 -7.94 7.29 13.27
CA SER A 84 -9.31 7.83 13.20
C SER A 84 -9.87 8.15 14.59
N THR A 85 -9.72 7.23 15.54
CA THR A 85 -10.32 7.33 16.88
C THR A 85 -9.41 8.02 17.89
N GLY A 86 -8.11 8.10 17.62
CA GLY A 86 -7.10 8.63 18.54
C GLY A 86 -6.68 7.64 19.62
N CYS A 87 -7.09 6.38 19.54
CA CYS A 87 -6.66 5.35 20.49
C CYS A 87 -5.22 4.87 20.20
N LYS A 88 -4.62 4.20 21.19
CA LYS A 88 -3.30 3.59 21.05
C LYS A 88 -3.42 2.06 21.14
N PRO A 89 -2.73 1.31 20.28
CA PRO A 89 -2.73 -0.14 20.36
C PRO A 89 -2.04 -0.59 21.65
N ILE A 90 -2.59 -1.62 22.29
CA ILE A 90 -2.13 -2.14 23.58
C ILE A 90 -1.80 -3.62 23.38
N ALA A 91 -0.58 -4.01 23.72
CA ALA A 91 -0.15 -5.39 23.64
C ALA A 91 -0.48 -6.17 24.94
N ASP A 92 -0.33 -5.51 26.09
CA ASP A 92 -0.49 -6.10 27.41
C ASP A 92 -1.65 -5.47 28.19
N ILE A 93 -2.42 -6.33 28.88
CA ILE A 93 -3.58 -5.93 29.68
C ILE A 93 -3.22 -5.05 30.88
N ASP A 94 -2.02 -5.21 31.43
CA ASP A 94 -1.60 -4.42 32.58
C ASP A 94 -1.29 -2.97 32.21
N SER A 95 -1.02 -2.73 30.93
CA SER A 95 -0.82 -1.37 30.38
C SER A 95 -2.12 -0.72 29.89
N PHE A 96 -3.30 -1.28 30.19
CA PHE A 96 -4.60 -0.77 29.77
C PHE A 96 -5.03 0.41 30.65
N THR A 97 -4.80 1.63 30.19
CA THR A 97 -5.10 2.87 30.90
C THR A 97 -6.10 3.73 30.11
N GLU A 98 -6.80 4.63 30.80
CA GLU A 98 -7.79 5.53 30.20
C GLU A 98 -7.15 6.46 29.14
N ASP A 99 -5.89 6.86 29.30
CA ASP A 99 -5.16 7.74 28.38
C ASP A 99 -4.94 7.13 26.98
N LYS A 100 -5.09 5.83 26.84
CA LYS A 100 -4.91 5.11 25.59
C LYS A 100 -6.22 4.87 24.83
N LEU A 101 -7.35 5.26 25.44
CA LEU A 101 -8.65 5.12 24.81
C LEU A 101 -8.91 6.23 23.78
N GLY A 102 -9.53 5.87 22.69
CA GLY A 102 -10.12 6.79 21.74
C GLY A 102 -11.57 7.13 22.11
N THR A 103 -12.15 8.10 21.43
CA THR A 103 -13.54 8.51 21.63
C THR A 103 -14.26 8.56 20.29
N ALA A 104 -15.52 8.09 20.31
CA ALA A 104 -16.46 8.21 19.21
C ALA A 104 -17.86 8.42 19.79
N ASP A 105 -18.75 9.05 19.03
CA ASP A 105 -20.12 9.30 19.51
C ASP A 105 -20.99 8.05 19.39
N LEU A 106 -20.83 7.30 18.29
CA LEU A 106 -21.61 6.10 18.04
C LEU A 106 -20.78 5.04 17.32
N VAL A 107 -20.87 3.81 17.82
CA VAL A 107 -20.34 2.60 17.17
C VAL A 107 -21.50 1.62 17.02
N GLU A 108 -21.84 1.28 15.80
CA GLU A 108 -22.94 0.37 15.48
C GLU A 108 -22.54 -0.67 14.43
N GLU A 109 -23.09 -1.87 14.54
CA GLU A 109 -23.05 -2.85 13.47
C GLU A 109 -24.17 -2.52 12.47
N SER A 110 -23.82 -2.37 11.21
CA SER A 110 -24.76 -2.16 10.13
C SER A 110 -24.65 -3.31 9.13
N SER A 111 -25.80 -3.86 8.75
CA SER A 111 -25.89 -4.84 7.67
C SER A 111 -26.64 -4.20 6.51
N LYS A 112 -26.00 -4.14 5.36
CA LYS A 112 -26.62 -3.62 4.14
C LYS A 112 -26.20 -4.49 2.96
N ASP A 113 -27.17 -4.91 2.18
CA ASP A 113 -26.96 -5.72 0.97
C ASP A 113 -26.17 -7.02 1.21
N GLY A 114 -26.37 -7.65 2.38
CA GLY A 114 -25.69 -8.91 2.76
C GLY A 114 -24.28 -8.74 3.34
N ALA A 115 -23.69 -7.56 3.29
CA ALA A 115 -22.40 -7.28 3.91
C ALA A 115 -22.61 -6.69 5.32
N ARG A 116 -21.81 -7.16 6.28
CA ARG A 116 -21.78 -6.62 7.65
C ARG A 116 -20.55 -5.73 7.80
N TYR A 117 -20.75 -4.56 8.35
CA TYR A 117 -19.67 -3.63 8.65
C TYR A 117 -19.93 -2.88 9.95
N VAL A 118 -18.88 -2.45 10.59
CA VAL A 118 -18.95 -1.62 11.79
C VAL A 118 -18.82 -0.17 11.38
N LYS A 119 -19.82 0.64 11.75
CA LYS A 119 -19.83 2.07 11.49
C LYS A 119 -19.44 2.82 12.76
N VAL A 120 -18.41 3.63 12.66
CA VAL A 120 -17.91 4.49 13.74
C VAL A 120 -18.12 5.94 13.32
N THR A 121 -18.88 6.71 14.09
CA THR A 121 -19.17 8.12 13.78
C THR A 121 -18.81 9.03 14.94
N GLY A 122 -18.57 10.33 14.65
CA GLY A 122 -18.26 11.34 15.67
C GLY A 122 -16.90 11.14 16.33
N THR A 123 -15.87 10.81 15.55
CA THR A 123 -14.51 10.71 16.08
C THR A 123 -13.87 12.09 16.24
N LYS A 124 -13.09 12.32 17.30
CA LYS A 124 -12.41 13.60 17.54
C LYS A 124 -11.39 13.96 16.43
N ASN A 125 -10.86 12.98 15.75
CA ASN A 125 -9.92 13.14 14.65
C ASN A 125 -10.59 13.11 13.27
N ALA A 126 -11.86 13.47 13.19
CA ALA A 126 -12.59 13.58 11.93
C ALA A 126 -11.82 14.48 10.95
N GLY A 127 -11.63 14.01 9.72
CA GLY A 127 -10.86 14.73 8.68
C GLY A 127 -9.41 14.30 8.51
N LYS A 128 -8.82 13.52 9.42
CA LYS A 128 -7.47 12.94 9.21
C LYS A 128 -7.50 11.63 8.42
N THR A 129 -8.62 10.92 8.46
CA THR A 129 -8.85 9.67 7.75
C THR A 129 -10.23 9.69 7.10
N VAL A 130 -10.32 9.13 5.89
CA VAL A 130 -11.56 9.05 5.12
C VAL A 130 -11.71 7.62 4.61
N SER A 131 -12.91 7.07 4.67
CA SER A 131 -13.23 5.76 4.11
C SER A 131 -14.06 5.94 2.84
N ILE A 132 -13.64 5.31 1.77
CA ILE A 132 -14.36 5.26 0.50
C ILE A 132 -14.93 3.85 0.36
N VAL A 133 -16.25 3.72 0.41
CA VAL A 133 -16.92 2.42 0.28
C VAL A 133 -17.35 2.22 -1.16
N CYS A 134 -16.68 1.31 -1.87
CA CYS A 134 -17.05 0.90 -3.21
C CYS A 134 -18.05 -0.26 -3.15
N ARG A 135 -19.11 -0.17 -3.94
CA ARG A 135 -20.13 -1.22 -4.06
C ARG A 135 -20.30 -1.61 -5.51
N GLY A 136 -20.39 -2.89 -5.78
CA GLY A 136 -20.55 -3.43 -7.12
C GLY A 136 -21.11 -4.84 -7.10
N ALA A 137 -21.64 -5.28 -8.23
CA ALA A 137 -22.26 -6.59 -8.39
C ALA A 137 -21.24 -7.74 -8.51
N ASN A 138 -19.98 -7.43 -8.88
CA ASN A 138 -18.94 -8.42 -9.15
C ASN A 138 -17.62 -7.98 -8.48
N SER A 139 -16.89 -8.95 -7.94
CA SER A 139 -15.56 -8.73 -7.34
C SER A 139 -14.57 -8.11 -8.33
N LEU A 140 -14.56 -8.56 -9.59
CA LEU A 140 -13.66 -8.00 -10.62
C LEU A 140 -13.85 -6.50 -10.84
N ILE A 141 -15.11 -6.03 -10.83
CA ILE A 141 -15.42 -4.60 -10.96
C ILE A 141 -14.96 -3.84 -9.71
N LEU A 142 -15.11 -4.44 -8.53
CA LEU A 142 -14.67 -3.84 -7.28
C LEU A 142 -13.16 -3.74 -7.20
N ASP A 143 -12.44 -4.80 -7.59
CA ASP A 143 -10.97 -4.84 -7.61
C ASP A 143 -10.41 -3.79 -8.58
N GLU A 144 -11.06 -3.59 -9.74
CA GLU A 144 -10.67 -2.58 -10.72
C GLU A 144 -10.98 -1.16 -10.22
N ALA A 145 -12.12 -0.97 -9.56
CA ALA A 145 -12.47 0.31 -8.96
C ALA A 145 -11.52 0.68 -7.82
N GLU A 146 -11.15 -0.27 -6.97
CA GLU A 146 -10.17 -0.07 -5.90
C GLU A 146 -8.80 0.33 -6.48
N ARG A 147 -8.31 -0.39 -7.50
CA ARG A 147 -7.05 -0.10 -8.17
C ARG A 147 -7.04 1.29 -8.79
N SER A 148 -8.12 1.66 -9.50
CA SER A 148 -8.24 2.98 -10.14
C SER A 148 -8.25 4.11 -9.11
N LEU A 149 -8.95 3.92 -7.98
CA LEU A 149 -8.96 4.89 -6.87
C LEU A 149 -7.57 4.99 -6.21
N HIS A 150 -6.91 3.87 -6.00
CA HIS A 150 -5.57 3.84 -5.43
C HIS A 150 -4.57 4.59 -6.31
N ASP A 151 -4.60 4.37 -7.63
CA ASP A 151 -3.74 5.05 -8.59
C ASP A 151 -4.00 6.56 -8.60
N ALA A 152 -5.26 6.99 -8.60
CA ALA A 152 -5.62 8.39 -8.51
C ALA A 152 -5.11 9.05 -7.22
N LEU A 153 -5.24 8.38 -6.08
CA LEU A 153 -4.72 8.86 -4.80
C LEU A 153 -3.19 8.96 -4.78
N CYS A 154 -2.50 8.00 -5.40
CA CYS A 154 -1.04 8.03 -5.55
C CYS A 154 -0.57 9.22 -6.39
N VAL A 155 -1.26 9.54 -7.49
CA VAL A 155 -0.98 10.72 -8.31
C VAL A 155 -1.13 12.00 -7.49
N ILE A 156 -2.23 12.15 -6.76
CA ILE A 156 -2.47 13.31 -5.89
C ILE A 156 -1.38 13.42 -4.81
N ARG A 157 -1.01 12.29 -4.19
CA ARG A 157 0.09 12.25 -3.20
C ARG A 157 1.42 12.74 -3.79
N CYS A 158 1.73 12.35 -5.02
CA CYS A 158 2.94 12.81 -5.71
C CYS A 158 2.89 14.31 -5.98
N LEU A 159 1.72 14.86 -6.39
CA LEU A 159 1.52 16.29 -6.62
C LEU A 159 1.63 17.13 -5.35
N VAL A 160 1.14 16.61 -4.22
CA VAL A 160 1.28 17.30 -2.92
C VAL A 160 2.74 17.37 -2.49
N LYS A 161 3.53 16.30 -2.74
CA LYS A 161 4.96 16.26 -2.42
C LYS A 161 5.79 17.17 -3.32
N LYS A 162 5.53 17.16 -4.62
CA LYS A 162 6.26 17.96 -5.62
C LYS A 162 5.25 18.53 -6.61
N LYS A 163 4.97 19.82 -6.50
CA LYS A 163 3.96 20.56 -7.27
C LYS A 163 4.47 20.85 -8.70
N ALA A 164 4.69 19.80 -9.48
CA ALA A 164 5.12 19.91 -10.86
C ALA A 164 4.47 18.83 -11.72
N LEU A 165 3.90 19.24 -12.84
CA LEU A 165 3.33 18.39 -13.87
C LEU A 165 4.20 18.45 -15.13
N ILE A 166 4.27 17.34 -15.82
CA ILE A 166 4.93 17.20 -17.13
C ILE A 166 3.98 16.51 -18.10
N ALA A 167 4.26 16.62 -19.39
CA ALA A 167 3.55 15.87 -20.41
C ALA A 167 3.73 14.36 -20.18
N GLY A 168 2.69 13.58 -20.42
CA GLY A 168 2.73 12.13 -20.33
C GLY A 168 3.01 11.46 -21.68
N GLY A 169 2.56 10.20 -21.83
CA GLY A 169 2.69 9.48 -23.11
C GLY A 169 4.12 9.16 -23.52
N GLY A 170 5.08 9.13 -22.58
CA GLY A 170 6.49 8.88 -22.86
C GLY A 170 7.26 10.07 -23.44
N ALA A 171 6.67 11.26 -23.47
CA ALA A 171 7.31 12.48 -24.00
C ALA A 171 8.59 12.86 -23.23
N PRO A 172 8.62 12.93 -21.89
CA PRO A 172 9.83 13.29 -21.15
C PRO A 172 10.93 12.25 -21.29
N GLU A 173 10.59 10.98 -21.36
CA GLU A 173 11.53 9.89 -21.50
C GLU A 173 12.26 9.94 -22.86
N ILE A 174 11.55 10.17 -23.93
CA ILE A 174 12.12 10.34 -25.27
C ILE A 174 12.96 11.62 -25.38
N GLU A 175 12.52 12.72 -24.79
CA GLU A 175 13.28 13.98 -24.81
C GLU A 175 14.64 13.80 -24.10
N VAL A 176 14.62 13.18 -22.91
CA VAL A 176 15.84 12.87 -22.16
C VAL A 176 16.72 11.89 -22.95
N ALA A 177 16.14 10.84 -23.52
CA ALA A 177 16.87 9.87 -24.35
C ALA A 177 17.57 10.55 -25.53
N SER A 178 16.87 11.45 -26.23
CA SER A 178 17.45 12.22 -27.35
C SER A 178 18.63 13.09 -26.91
N GLN A 179 18.53 13.75 -25.76
CA GLN A 179 19.61 14.58 -25.23
C GLN A 179 20.81 13.74 -24.78
N LEU A 180 20.57 12.61 -24.10
CA LEU A 180 21.63 11.68 -23.70
C LEU A 180 22.34 11.07 -24.92
N ALA A 181 21.60 10.71 -25.96
CA ALA A 181 22.16 10.18 -27.19
C ALA A 181 23.02 11.25 -27.94
N LYS A 182 22.65 12.53 -27.85
CA LYS A 182 23.50 13.62 -28.37
C LYS A 182 24.80 13.78 -27.56
N GLN A 183 24.71 13.72 -26.23
CA GLN A 183 25.88 13.81 -25.35
C GLN A 183 26.80 12.60 -25.46
N SER A 184 26.25 11.40 -25.67
CA SER A 184 27.08 10.20 -25.86
C SER A 184 28.04 10.28 -27.02
N ARG A 185 27.74 11.09 -28.06
CA ARG A 185 28.59 11.32 -29.23
C ARG A 185 29.83 12.18 -28.91
N SER A 186 29.80 12.96 -27.84
CA SER A 186 30.93 13.77 -27.38
C SER A 186 31.86 13.02 -26.44
N LEU A 187 31.44 11.84 -25.96
CA LEU A 187 32.20 10.98 -25.06
C LEU A 187 32.99 9.92 -25.85
N THR A 188 34.05 9.40 -25.26
CA THR A 188 34.91 8.37 -25.87
C THR A 188 34.97 7.12 -25.01
N GLY A 189 35.20 5.97 -25.64
CA GLY A 189 35.40 4.70 -24.95
C GLY A 189 34.11 4.09 -24.36
N THR A 190 34.27 3.42 -23.25
CA THR A 190 33.16 2.68 -22.59
C THR A 190 32.07 3.59 -22.05
N GLU A 191 32.38 4.81 -21.67
CA GLU A 191 31.41 5.78 -21.18
C GLU A 191 30.36 6.12 -22.25
N ALA A 192 30.77 6.33 -23.49
CA ALA A 192 29.87 6.60 -24.60
C ALA A 192 28.85 5.46 -24.79
N ILE A 193 29.32 4.21 -24.65
CA ILE A 193 28.46 3.02 -24.77
C ILE A 193 27.43 2.96 -23.62
N CYS A 194 27.88 3.24 -22.40
CA CYS A 194 26.98 3.25 -21.23
C CYS A 194 25.90 4.35 -21.35
N TRP A 195 26.29 5.55 -21.77
CA TRP A 195 25.34 6.65 -21.97
C TRP A 195 24.31 6.33 -23.05
N LYS A 196 24.77 5.73 -24.14
CA LYS A 196 23.85 5.29 -25.21
C LYS A 196 22.92 4.21 -24.75
N ALA A 197 23.41 3.19 -24.04
CA ALA A 197 22.58 2.11 -23.51
C ALA A 197 21.50 2.62 -22.54
N PHE A 198 21.84 3.63 -21.72
CA PHE A 198 20.86 4.26 -20.83
C PHE A 198 19.79 5.05 -21.61
N ALA A 199 20.19 5.77 -22.67
CA ALA A 199 19.24 6.44 -23.55
C ALA A 199 18.31 5.45 -24.24
N ASP A 200 18.85 4.35 -24.78
CA ASP A 200 18.06 3.29 -25.43
C ASP A 200 17.08 2.62 -24.44
N ALA A 201 17.47 2.47 -23.16
CA ALA A 201 16.61 1.93 -22.12
C ALA A 201 15.40 2.84 -21.80
N LEU A 202 15.55 4.16 -21.83
CA LEU A 202 14.45 5.09 -21.62
C LEU A 202 13.40 5.02 -22.73
N GLU A 203 13.79 4.69 -23.95
CA GLU A 203 12.87 4.54 -25.08
C GLU A 203 11.98 3.29 -24.99
N VAL A 204 12.28 2.36 -24.07
CA VAL A 204 11.42 1.19 -23.81
C VAL A 204 10.05 1.62 -23.29
N ILE A 205 9.96 2.73 -22.54
CA ILE A 205 8.69 3.21 -21.99
C ILE A 205 7.69 3.58 -23.08
N PRO A 206 7.97 4.50 -24.01
CA PRO A 206 7.03 4.79 -25.11
C PRO A 206 6.86 3.62 -26.08
N THR A 207 7.86 2.74 -26.23
CA THR A 207 7.75 1.52 -27.02
C THR A 207 6.67 0.59 -26.46
N THR A 208 6.74 0.31 -25.16
CA THR A 208 5.76 -0.53 -24.45
C THR A 208 4.37 0.10 -24.43
N LEU A 209 4.28 1.44 -24.28
CA LEU A 209 2.99 2.13 -24.39
C LEU A 209 2.35 1.93 -25.76
N ALA A 210 3.14 2.03 -26.83
CA ALA A 210 2.64 1.80 -28.20
C ALA A 210 2.21 0.35 -28.42
N GLU A 211 2.98 -0.62 -27.93
CA GLU A 211 2.65 -2.07 -28.02
C GLU A 211 1.38 -2.39 -27.26
N ASN A 212 1.22 -1.90 -26.03
CA ASN A 212 0.02 -2.10 -25.22
C ASN A 212 -1.23 -1.46 -25.85
N ALA A 213 -1.05 -0.40 -26.61
CA ALA A 213 -2.11 0.25 -27.39
C ALA A 213 -2.41 -0.48 -28.72
N GLY A 214 -1.70 -1.57 -29.06
CA GLY A 214 -1.85 -2.28 -30.32
C GLY A 214 -1.29 -1.54 -31.53
N LEU A 215 -0.43 -0.54 -31.33
CA LEU A 215 0.18 0.26 -32.38
C LEU A 215 1.50 -0.36 -32.85
N ASN A 216 1.95 0.02 -34.04
CA ASN A 216 3.28 -0.36 -34.52
C ASN A 216 4.35 0.45 -33.75
N SER A 217 4.96 -0.18 -32.73
CA SER A 217 5.92 0.46 -31.83
C SER A 217 7.12 1.07 -32.57
N ILE A 218 7.66 0.39 -33.59
CA ILE A 218 8.80 0.84 -34.38
C ILE A 218 8.46 2.15 -35.10
N LYS A 219 7.29 2.22 -35.73
CA LYS A 219 6.83 3.42 -36.45
C LYS A 219 6.62 4.58 -35.49
N VAL A 220 5.96 4.32 -34.36
CA VAL A 220 5.64 5.33 -33.34
C VAL A 220 6.91 5.92 -32.73
N VAL A 221 7.83 5.08 -32.30
CA VAL A 221 9.08 5.54 -31.69
C VAL A 221 9.97 6.29 -32.67
N THR A 222 10.03 5.86 -33.92
CA THR A 222 10.77 6.56 -34.97
C THR A 222 10.17 7.96 -35.24
N GLU A 223 8.85 8.07 -35.29
CA GLU A 223 8.16 9.35 -35.45
C GLU A 223 8.39 10.26 -34.24
N LEU A 224 8.33 9.72 -33.01
CA LEU A 224 8.62 10.46 -31.79
C LEU A 224 10.06 11.02 -31.79
N ARG A 225 11.04 10.20 -32.14
CA ARG A 225 12.44 10.66 -32.28
C ARG A 225 12.56 11.81 -33.29
N HIS A 226 11.87 11.71 -34.42
CA HIS A 226 11.88 12.76 -35.44
C HIS A 226 11.26 14.05 -34.92
N ARG A 227 10.13 14.00 -34.23
CA ARG A 227 9.44 15.17 -33.66
C ARG A 227 10.29 15.85 -32.58
N HIS A 228 10.82 15.08 -31.64
CA HIS A 228 11.71 15.61 -30.60
C HIS A 228 13.01 16.22 -31.16
N ALA A 229 13.51 15.66 -32.26
CA ALA A 229 14.64 16.25 -32.98
C ALA A 229 14.32 17.62 -33.61
N ASN A 230 13.04 17.82 -34.01
CA ASN A 230 12.53 19.08 -34.58
C ASN A 230 12.14 20.10 -33.50
N GLY A 231 12.13 19.71 -32.21
CA GLY A 231 11.86 20.62 -31.08
C GLY A 231 10.50 20.46 -30.43
N ASP A 232 9.68 19.50 -30.85
CA ASP A 232 8.36 19.20 -30.27
C ASP A 232 8.52 18.44 -28.95
N LYS A 233 8.81 19.13 -27.86
CA LYS A 233 9.14 18.53 -26.55
C LYS A 233 8.00 17.79 -25.88
N ASN A 234 6.75 18.12 -26.22
CA ASN A 234 5.57 17.52 -25.64
C ASN A 234 4.97 16.41 -26.52
N ALA A 235 5.67 16.01 -27.59
CA ALA A 235 5.19 14.95 -28.45
C ALA A 235 5.18 13.61 -27.71
N GLY A 236 4.04 12.94 -27.69
CA GLY A 236 3.84 11.68 -26.95
C GLY A 236 2.96 10.68 -27.69
N VAL A 237 2.90 9.47 -27.15
CA VAL A 237 2.03 8.41 -27.66
C VAL A 237 0.58 8.72 -27.27
N SER A 238 -0.31 8.86 -28.27
CA SER A 238 -1.74 9.00 -28.06
C SER A 238 -2.46 7.71 -28.43
N ILE A 239 -3.17 7.16 -27.46
CA ILE A 239 -4.04 6.01 -27.65
C ILE A 239 -5.31 6.42 -28.40
N LYS A 240 -5.81 7.62 -28.16
CA LYS A 240 -7.04 8.13 -28.78
C LYS A 240 -6.88 8.37 -30.27
N SER A 241 -5.77 8.96 -30.68
CA SER A 241 -5.49 9.21 -32.11
C SER A 241 -4.87 8.01 -32.83
N GLY A 242 -4.44 6.98 -32.09
CA GLY A 242 -3.79 5.79 -32.64
C GLY A 242 -2.40 6.04 -33.19
N GLY A 243 -1.64 6.97 -32.61
CA GLY A 243 -0.30 7.32 -33.09
C GLY A 243 0.41 8.35 -32.23
N VAL A 244 1.24 9.16 -32.85
CA VAL A 244 1.98 10.26 -32.19
C VAL A 244 1.18 11.55 -32.28
N LYS A 245 1.05 12.25 -31.14
CA LYS A 245 0.50 13.60 -31.09
C LYS A 245 1.59 14.62 -30.77
N VAL A 246 1.53 15.78 -31.42
CA VAL A 246 2.54 16.85 -31.30
C VAL A 246 2.56 17.44 -29.88
N ASP A 247 1.38 17.68 -29.32
CA ASP A 247 1.23 18.07 -27.91
C ASP A 247 0.24 17.13 -27.22
N ILE A 248 0.75 16.25 -26.40
CA ILE A 248 -0.05 15.28 -25.65
C ILE A 248 -0.81 15.94 -24.49
N ALA A 249 -0.39 17.12 -24.06
CA ALA A 249 -1.08 17.88 -23.03
C ALA A 249 -2.47 18.34 -23.45
N ASP A 250 -2.72 18.55 -24.75
CA ASP A 250 -4.05 18.86 -25.30
C ASP A 250 -5.08 17.76 -25.03
N GLU A 251 -4.62 16.51 -24.86
CA GLU A 251 -5.47 15.38 -24.50
C GLU A 251 -5.61 15.20 -22.98
N ASN A 252 -5.09 16.15 -22.19
CA ASN A 252 -5.01 16.08 -20.72
C ASN A 252 -4.20 14.88 -20.20
N VAL A 253 -3.25 14.37 -21.00
CA VAL A 253 -2.35 13.32 -20.58
C VAL A 253 -1.14 13.94 -19.88
N LEU A 254 -1.30 14.19 -18.58
CA LEU A 254 -0.29 14.80 -17.72
C LEU A 254 0.11 13.83 -16.62
N GLN A 255 1.36 13.91 -16.20
CA GLN A 255 1.86 13.09 -15.08
C GLN A 255 2.68 13.94 -14.10
N PRO A 256 2.70 13.58 -12.80
CA PRO A 256 3.55 14.26 -11.83
C PRO A 256 5.03 14.04 -12.15
N LEU A 257 5.83 15.09 -12.12
CA LEU A 257 7.28 14.99 -12.32
C LEU A 257 7.94 14.01 -11.34
N LEU A 258 7.41 13.91 -10.12
CA LEU A 258 7.95 13.02 -9.09
C LEU A 258 7.91 11.54 -9.52
N VAL A 259 6.91 11.13 -10.28
CA VAL A 259 6.75 9.74 -10.75
C VAL A 259 7.93 9.36 -11.65
N SER A 260 8.19 10.15 -12.71
CA SER A 260 9.30 9.86 -13.65
C SER A 260 10.66 9.95 -12.97
N THR A 261 10.90 10.96 -12.14
CA THR A 261 12.20 11.10 -11.46
C THR A 261 12.46 9.94 -10.49
N SER A 262 11.49 9.56 -9.66
CA SER A 262 11.64 8.46 -8.74
C SER A 262 11.79 7.11 -9.43
N ALA A 263 11.08 6.89 -10.54
CA ALA A 263 11.20 5.66 -11.32
C ALA A 263 12.60 5.47 -11.87
N ILE A 264 13.18 6.53 -12.44
CA ILE A 264 14.55 6.50 -12.98
C ILE A 264 15.59 6.31 -11.86
N GLU A 265 15.46 7.03 -10.75
CA GLU A 265 16.35 6.91 -9.59
C GLU A 265 16.36 5.49 -9.02
N LEU A 266 15.18 4.93 -8.73
CA LEU A 266 15.05 3.59 -8.17
C LEU A 266 15.52 2.49 -9.15
N ALA A 267 15.25 2.66 -10.45
CA ALA A 267 15.74 1.74 -11.47
C ALA A 267 17.27 1.76 -11.53
N ALA A 268 17.89 2.95 -11.51
CA ALA A 268 19.34 3.10 -11.53
C ALA A 268 20.00 2.49 -10.27
N GLU A 269 19.39 2.66 -9.09
CA GLU A 269 19.87 2.03 -7.86
C GLU A 269 19.78 0.50 -7.92
N THR A 270 18.68 -0.03 -8.44
CA THR A 270 18.49 -1.48 -8.61
C THR A 270 19.53 -2.06 -9.57
N VAL A 271 19.77 -1.41 -10.72
CA VAL A 271 20.80 -1.84 -11.68
C VAL A 271 22.19 -1.80 -11.05
N LYS A 272 22.52 -0.76 -10.28
CA LYS A 272 23.79 -0.70 -9.54
C LYS A 272 23.97 -1.88 -8.58
N MET A 273 22.90 -2.27 -7.86
CA MET A 273 22.94 -3.44 -6.97
C MET A 273 23.18 -4.74 -7.74
N ILE A 274 22.47 -4.96 -8.84
CA ILE A 274 22.64 -6.16 -9.69
C ILE A 274 24.06 -6.24 -10.26
N LEU A 275 24.60 -5.13 -10.78
CA LEU A 275 25.96 -5.08 -11.33
C LEU A 275 27.03 -5.33 -10.26
N ARG A 276 26.80 -4.95 -9.01
CA ARG A 276 27.72 -5.30 -7.91
C ARG A 276 27.75 -6.79 -7.61
N ILE A 277 26.62 -7.48 -7.66
CA ILE A 277 26.52 -8.94 -7.46
C ILE A 277 27.30 -9.68 -8.55
N GLY A 278 27.20 -9.27 -9.80
CA GLY A 278 27.92 -9.87 -10.93
C GLY A 278 29.45 -9.84 -10.81
N LYS A 279 30.01 -8.85 -10.10
CA LYS A 279 31.47 -8.79 -9.83
C LYS A 279 31.96 -9.87 -8.86
N PHE A 280 31.13 -10.37 -7.96
CA PHE A 280 31.51 -11.44 -7.02
C PHE A 280 31.54 -12.83 -7.67
N SER A 281 30.72 -13.05 -8.71
CA SER A 281 30.66 -14.35 -9.40
C SER A 281 31.87 -14.61 -10.33
N SER A 282 32.64 -13.59 -10.70
CA SER A 282 33.79 -13.74 -11.57
C SER A 282 35.12 -14.02 -10.84
N TYR A 283 35.10 -14.09 -9.49
CA TYR A 283 36.28 -14.49 -8.73
C TYR A 283 36.27 -16.02 -8.55
N SER A 284 36.71 -16.72 -9.61
CA SER A 284 37.16 -18.10 -9.51
C SER A 284 38.58 -18.07 -9.00
N PRO A 285 38.92 -18.62 -7.84
CA PRO A 285 40.34 -18.77 -7.47
C PRO A 285 40.95 -19.73 -8.46
N GLY A 286 41.94 -19.23 -9.23
CA GLY A 286 42.69 -20.00 -10.18
C GLY A 286 43.21 -21.28 -9.54
N ALA A 287 42.99 -22.39 -10.21
CA ALA A 287 43.69 -23.64 -9.96
C ALA A 287 45.17 -23.39 -10.08
N SER A 288 45.85 -23.60 -8.98
CA SER A 288 47.31 -23.88 -8.98
C SER A 288 47.52 -25.35 -9.19
#